data_2df592cd6ce8d320f95a09555e2b4603
#
_entry.id   2df592cd6ce8d320f95a09555e2b4603
#
_cell.length_a   1.000
_cell.length_b   1.000
_cell.length_c   1.000
_cell.angle_alpha   90.00
_cell.angle_beta   90.00
_cell.angle_gamma   90.00
#
_symmetry.space_group_name_H-M   'P 1'
#
loop_
_entity.id
_entity.type
_entity.pdbx_description
1 polymer ?
#
loop_
_entity_poly.entity_id
_entity_poly.type
_entity_poly.pdbx_seq_one_letter_code
_entity_poly.pdbx_strand_id
1 'polypeptide(L)'
;NGTYDNETDRANLQKEVQSLKDEIDRISEGTNFNGINLLDGSLGTGTTGAKISVAAGTGAGKLVDAVDFSVSGLEAGKTITIAAAAKGTASSITADASGNITLTLDGDKAKTYTQADIDKLINDATLPASASGLKIEISTDIKFEDDGAGTVAAATTIADAKNATETGGGVTVTSGSAGVDTRTLTFAAAGTIGATINAANGNVALNLDAAKAYTASEVNAILAKAGANMTVSYEGTLTGTALAGKGGGTDTDGIYALGADGTAGAGLAAGGGLE
;
A
#
# COMPACT_ATOMS: atom_id res chain seq x y z
N ASN A 1 37.42 2.67 -21.81
CA ASN A 1 36.64 2.23 -22.41
C ASN A 1 35.85 3.18 -23.29
N GLY A 2 36.28 3.62 -24.40
CA GLY A 2 35.74 4.60 -25.28
C GLY A 2 35.44 4.04 -26.66
N THR A 3 34.72 2.91 -26.72
CA THR A 3 34.40 2.22 -28.00
C THR A 3 33.00 2.48 -28.51
N TYR A 4 32.20 3.28 -27.80
CA TYR A 4 30.86 3.64 -28.26
C TYR A 4 30.85 5.08 -28.78
N ASP A 5 30.41 5.26 -30.01
CA ASP A 5 30.14 6.58 -30.57
C ASP A 5 28.96 7.21 -29.82
N ASN A 6 29.20 8.43 -29.33
CA ASN A 6 28.25 9.14 -28.47
C ASN A 6 26.95 9.51 -29.18
N GLU A 7 26.95 9.63 -30.48
CA GLU A 7 25.75 10.06 -31.23
C GLU A 7 24.98 8.88 -31.82
N THR A 8 25.67 7.87 -32.33
CA THR A 8 25.04 6.73 -33.03
C THR A 8 24.76 5.57 -32.11
N ASP A 9 25.75 5.13 -31.34
CA ASP A 9 25.62 3.92 -30.52
C ASP A 9 24.74 4.19 -29.28
N ARG A 10 24.88 5.33 -28.64
CA ARG A 10 24.01 5.73 -27.53
C ARG A 10 22.58 5.97 -27.98
N ALA A 11 22.36 6.56 -29.15
CA ALA A 11 21.04 6.75 -29.70
C ALA A 11 20.36 5.41 -30.04
N ASN A 12 21.12 4.43 -30.52
CA ASN A 12 20.60 3.09 -30.79
C ASN A 12 20.29 2.34 -29.50
N LEU A 13 21.16 2.39 -28.49
CA LEU A 13 20.90 1.83 -27.16
C LEU A 13 19.67 2.48 -26.51
N GLN A 14 19.52 3.79 -26.64
CA GLN A 14 18.34 4.50 -26.11
C GLN A 14 17.04 4.04 -26.78
N LYS A 15 17.05 3.80 -28.10
CA LYS A 15 15.91 3.26 -28.83
C LYS A 15 15.61 1.82 -28.39
N GLU A 16 16.63 1.00 -28.16
CA GLU A 16 16.46 -0.37 -27.70
C GLU A 16 15.88 -0.42 -26.28
N VAL A 17 16.38 0.41 -25.37
CA VAL A 17 15.81 0.58 -24.01
C VAL A 17 14.38 1.06 -24.07
N GLN A 18 14.03 2.01 -24.97
CA GLN A 18 12.67 2.47 -25.12
C GLN A 18 11.77 1.35 -25.66
N SER A 19 12.21 0.58 -26.64
CA SER A 19 11.46 -0.57 -27.16
C SER A 19 11.23 -1.66 -26.11
N LEU A 20 12.23 -1.90 -25.25
CA LEU A 20 12.09 -2.82 -24.11
C LEU A 20 11.08 -2.30 -23.08
N LYS A 21 11.08 -1.01 -22.79
CA LYS A 21 10.07 -0.39 -21.92
C LYS A 21 8.66 -0.53 -22.52
N ASP A 22 8.50 -0.19 -23.79
CA ASP A 22 7.21 -0.28 -24.47
C ASP A 22 6.70 -1.74 -24.48
N GLU A 23 7.60 -2.74 -24.61
CA GLU A 23 7.25 -4.14 -24.54
C GLU A 23 6.87 -4.58 -23.10
N ILE A 24 7.57 -4.10 -22.08
CA ILE A 24 7.21 -4.34 -20.68
C ILE A 24 5.83 -3.75 -20.37
N ASP A 25 5.57 -2.52 -20.83
CA ASP A 25 4.27 -1.87 -20.67
C ASP A 25 3.17 -2.65 -21.38
N ARG A 26 3.42 -3.12 -22.62
CA ARG A 26 2.49 -3.96 -23.39
C ARG A 26 2.20 -5.30 -22.68
N ILE A 27 3.22 -5.95 -22.12
CA ILE A 27 3.05 -7.19 -21.35
C ILE A 27 2.25 -6.92 -20.07
N SER A 28 2.57 -5.84 -19.37
CA SER A 28 1.88 -5.45 -18.15
C SER A 28 0.39 -5.17 -18.39
N GLU A 29 0.07 -4.44 -19.45
CA GLU A 29 -1.31 -4.12 -19.82
C GLU A 29 -2.08 -5.34 -20.39
N GLY A 30 -1.38 -6.21 -21.10
CA GLY A 30 -1.98 -7.40 -21.74
C GLY A 30 -2.11 -8.61 -20.82
N THR A 31 -1.44 -8.62 -19.68
CA THR A 31 -1.46 -9.77 -18.77
C THR A 31 -2.64 -9.66 -17.81
N ASN A 32 -3.76 -10.26 -18.19
CA ASN A 32 -4.96 -10.32 -17.34
C ASN A 32 -5.46 -11.77 -17.18
N PHE A 33 -6.11 -12.04 -16.07
CA PHE A 33 -6.84 -13.26 -15.80
C PHE A 33 -8.27 -12.92 -15.37
N ASN A 34 -9.23 -13.35 -16.17
CA ASN A 34 -10.66 -13.13 -15.91
C ASN A 34 -11.02 -11.62 -15.72
N GLY A 35 -10.38 -10.76 -16.52
CA GLY A 35 -10.60 -9.30 -16.46
C GLY A 35 -9.83 -8.57 -15.37
N ILE A 36 -9.02 -9.27 -14.59
CA ILE A 36 -8.14 -8.68 -13.56
C ILE A 36 -6.73 -8.58 -14.15
N ASN A 37 -6.19 -7.36 -14.21
CA ASN A 37 -4.80 -7.16 -14.60
C ASN A 37 -3.88 -7.72 -13.51
N LEU A 38 -2.90 -8.54 -13.90
CA LEU A 38 -2.01 -9.21 -12.95
C LEU A 38 -0.74 -8.42 -12.64
N LEU A 39 -0.37 -7.45 -13.49
CA LEU A 39 0.91 -6.74 -13.43
C LEU A 39 0.78 -5.20 -13.31
N ASP A 40 -0.43 -4.69 -13.12
CA ASP A 40 -0.67 -3.23 -12.95
C ASP A 40 -0.49 -2.75 -11.51
N GLY A 41 -0.06 -3.64 -10.61
CA GLY A 41 0.10 -3.34 -9.18
C GLY A 41 -1.20 -3.41 -8.37
N SER A 42 -2.36 -3.61 -9.00
CA SER A 42 -3.65 -3.69 -8.30
C SER A 42 -3.75 -4.92 -7.38
N LEU A 43 -3.02 -5.99 -7.70
CA LEU A 43 -2.88 -7.17 -6.84
C LEU A 43 -1.86 -6.98 -5.72
N GLY A 44 -1.05 -5.92 -5.78
CA GLY A 44 -0.07 -5.56 -4.75
C GLY A 44 -0.66 -4.72 -3.62
N THR A 45 -1.96 -4.78 -3.39
CA THR A 45 -2.68 -3.93 -2.44
C THR A 45 -2.45 -4.26 -0.96
N GLY A 46 -1.23 -4.57 -0.62
CA GLY A 46 -0.85 -4.92 0.74
C GLY A 46 -1.17 -6.38 1.08
N THR A 47 -0.47 -6.90 2.05
CA THR A 47 -0.73 -8.22 2.63
C THR A 47 -1.60 -8.08 3.88
N THR A 48 -2.33 -9.12 4.23
CA THR A 48 -2.94 -9.22 5.57
C THR A 48 -1.91 -8.89 6.62
N GLY A 49 -2.18 -7.90 7.46
CA GLY A 49 -1.19 -7.46 8.43
C GLY A 49 -1.58 -6.20 9.21
N ALA A 50 -0.58 -5.54 9.77
CA ALA A 50 -0.73 -4.27 10.46
C ALA A 50 0.49 -3.37 10.25
N LYS A 51 0.25 -2.08 10.15
CA LYS A 51 1.29 -1.05 10.28
C LYS A 51 1.14 -0.36 11.64
N ILE A 52 2.24 -0.31 12.40
CA ILE A 52 2.27 0.28 13.74
C ILE A 52 3.32 1.38 13.73
N SER A 53 2.92 2.62 13.97
CA SER A 53 3.84 3.75 14.08
C SER A 53 4.03 4.10 15.56
N VAL A 54 5.26 4.03 16.03
CA VAL A 54 5.63 4.35 17.40
C VAL A 54 6.48 5.62 17.39
N ALA A 55 6.00 6.66 18.05
CA ALA A 55 6.74 7.91 18.17
C ALA A 55 7.90 7.77 19.18
N ALA A 56 8.92 8.59 19.00
CA ALA A 56 9.94 8.81 20.01
C ALA A 56 9.31 9.35 21.31
N GLY A 57 9.91 9.04 22.44
CA GLY A 57 9.39 9.49 23.76
C GLY A 57 10.42 9.33 24.86
N THR A 58 10.06 9.73 26.07
CA THR A 58 10.93 9.65 27.26
C THR A 58 10.39 8.63 28.25
N GLY A 59 11.29 7.90 28.93
CA GLY A 59 10.98 6.91 29.96
C GLY A 59 11.13 5.47 29.52
N ALA A 60 10.96 4.57 30.45
CA ALA A 60 11.08 3.12 30.20
C ALA A 60 10.07 2.63 29.17
N GLY A 61 10.55 1.82 28.21
CA GLY A 61 9.74 1.33 27.09
C GLY A 61 9.46 2.36 26.02
N LYS A 62 10.06 3.57 26.09
CA LYS A 62 9.99 4.57 25.03
C LYS A 62 11.21 4.50 24.13
N LEU A 63 11.03 4.89 22.88
CA LEU A 63 12.06 4.82 21.84
C LEU A 63 12.78 6.17 21.71
N VAL A 64 14.07 6.13 21.41
CA VAL A 64 14.89 7.31 21.09
C VAL A 64 14.38 7.97 19.80
N ASP A 65 14.15 7.15 18.78
CA ASP A 65 13.65 7.60 17.47
C ASP A 65 12.27 6.99 17.18
N ALA A 66 11.51 7.65 16.31
CA ALA A 66 10.25 7.09 15.85
C ALA A 66 10.52 5.86 14.95
N VAL A 67 9.78 4.78 15.18
CA VAL A 67 9.91 3.52 14.43
C VAL A 67 8.55 3.10 13.89
N ASP A 68 8.50 2.80 12.60
CA ASP A 68 7.36 2.12 11.98
C ASP A 68 7.65 0.61 11.93
N PHE A 69 6.69 -0.18 12.38
CA PHE A 69 6.68 -1.63 12.27
C PHE A 69 5.66 -2.04 11.21
N SER A 70 6.10 -2.85 10.25
CA SER A 70 5.21 -3.49 9.27
C SER A 70 5.13 -4.98 9.58
N VAL A 71 3.96 -5.45 9.98
CA VAL A 71 3.73 -6.83 10.43
C VAL A 71 2.88 -7.57 9.39
N SER A 72 3.34 -8.73 8.95
CA SER A 72 2.63 -9.59 7.99
C SER A 72 2.81 -11.07 8.32
N GLY A 73 2.08 -11.95 7.63
CA GLY A 73 2.17 -13.39 7.83
C GLY A 73 1.52 -13.90 9.11
N LEU A 74 0.64 -13.11 9.70
CA LEU A 74 -0.23 -13.46 10.81
C LEU A 74 -1.68 -13.44 10.33
N GLU A 75 -2.52 -14.36 10.79
CA GLU A 75 -3.94 -14.42 10.39
C GLU A 75 -4.70 -13.14 10.80
N ALA A 76 -5.64 -12.71 9.97
CA ALA A 76 -6.55 -11.62 10.29
C ALA A 76 -7.34 -11.90 11.59
N GLY A 77 -7.54 -10.85 12.38
CA GLY A 77 -8.20 -10.94 13.70
C GLY A 77 -7.26 -11.29 14.85
N LYS A 78 -6.04 -11.75 14.59
CA LYS A 78 -5.00 -11.90 15.63
C LYS A 78 -4.42 -10.53 15.98
N THR A 79 -3.74 -10.45 17.12
CA THR A 79 -3.09 -9.22 17.55
C THR A 79 -1.58 -9.40 17.67
N ILE A 80 -0.87 -8.29 17.52
CA ILE A 80 0.55 -8.18 17.88
C ILE A 80 0.74 -7.10 18.93
N THR A 81 1.54 -7.39 19.94
CA THR A 81 1.97 -6.44 20.98
C THR A 81 3.49 -6.33 20.94
N ILE A 82 4.02 -5.12 21.11
CA ILE A 82 5.47 -4.88 21.22
C ILE A 82 5.74 -4.28 22.59
N ALA A 83 6.63 -4.92 23.36
CA ALA A 83 6.95 -4.52 24.72
C ALA A 83 8.46 -4.49 24.97
N ALA A 84 8.89 -3.61 25.85
CA ALA A 84 10.19 -3.66 26.49
C ALA A 84 10.07 -4.43 27.82
N ALA A 85 10.96 -5.37 28.05
CA ALA A 85 11.13 -6.05 29.34
C ALA A 85 12.09 -5.27 30.26
N ALA A 86 12.22 -5.71 31.49
CA ALA A 86 13.25 -5.19 32.36
C ALA A 86 14.64 -5.46 31.76
N LYS A 87 15.58 -4.54 31.99
CA LYS A 87 16.97 -4.66 31.55
C LYS A 87 17.59 -6.01 32.00
N GLY A 88 18.21 -6.67 31.02
CA GLY A 88 18.84 -8.01 31.21
C GLY A 88 17.88 -9.17 30.98
N THR A 89 16.62 -8.91 30.66
CA THR A 89 15.67 -9.95 30.25
C THR A 89 15.92 -10.34 28.78
N ALA A 90 15.96 -11.65 28.50
CA ALA A 90 16.15 -12.11 27.12
C ALA A 90 14.99 -11.66 26.24
N SER A 91 15.32 -11.09 25.07
CA SER A 91 14.33 -10.77 24.04
C SER A 91 13.71 -12.04 23.47
N SER A 92 12.43 -12.01 23.16
CA SER A 92 11.69 -13.17 22.68
C SER A 92 10.46 -12.77 21.84
N ILE A 93 9.99 -13.71 21.04
CA ILE A 93 8.65 -13.67 20.44
C ILE A 93 7.87 -14.85 20.97
N THR A 94 6.67 -14.59 21.47
CA THR A 94 5.79 -15.62 22.03
C THR A 94 4.40 -15.52 21.44
N ALA A 95 3.69 -16.65 21.39
CA ALA A 95 2.27 -16.70 21.04
C ALA A 95 1.46 -17.16 22.25
N ASP A 96 0.29 -16.57 22.45
CA ASP A 96 -0.69 -17.06 23.42
C ASP A 96 -1.52 -18.23 22.86
N ALA A 97 -2.39 -18.81 23.68
CA ALA A 97 -3.27 -19.91 23.30
C ALA A 97 -4.25 -19.53 22.17
N SER A 98 -4.52 -18.23 21.96
CA SER A 98 -5.37 -17.69 20.90
C SER A 98 -4.59 -17.39 19.62
N GLY A 99 -3.25 -17.53 19.63
CA GLY A 99 -2.39 -17.21 18.50
C GLY A 99 -2.03 -15.73 18.37
N ASN A 100 -2.29 -14.92 19.39
CA ASN A 100 -1.80 -13.55 19.44
C ASN A 100 -0.31 -13.51 19.74
N ILE A 101 0.41 -12.58 19.14
CA ILE A 101 1.87 -12.50 19.22
C ILE A 101 2.29 -11.36 20.14
N THR A 102 3.34 -11.63 20.92
CA THR A 102 4.05 -10.60 21.68
C THR A 102 5.54 -10.64 21.32
N LEU A 103 6.04 -9.54 20.76
CA LEU A 103 7.47 -9.25 20.65
C LEU A 103 7.92 -8.56 21.93
N THR A 104 8.79 -9.19 22.68
CA THR A 104 9.40 -8.63 23.89
C THR A 104 10.87 -8.37 23.64
N LEU A 105 11.34 -7.14 23.82
CA LEU A 105 12.73 -6.73 23.69
C LEU A 105 13.32 -6.44 25.08
N ASP A 106 14.59 -6.75 25.29
CA ASP A 106 15.28 -6.30 26.49
C ASP A 106 15.32 -4.77 26.54
N GLY A 107 14.74 -4.19 27.55
CA GLY A 107 14.66 -2.74 27.73
C GLY A 107 15.98 -2.12 28.24
N ASP A 108 17.13 -2.58 27.75
CA ASP A 108 18.45 -1.99 28.02
C ASP A 108 18.73 -0.89 26.97
N LYS A 109 18.81 0.35 27.39
CA LYS A 109 19.12 1.50 26.52
C LYS A 109 20.49 1.44 25.84
N ALA A 110 21.40 0.58 26.33
CA ALA A 110 22.68 0.35 25.68
C ALA A 110 22.58 -0.58 24.46
N LYS A 111 21.43 -1.27 24.27
CA LYS A 111 21.19 -2.15 23.14
C LYS A 111 20.58 -1.41 21.96
N THR A 112 20.93 -1.90 20.78
CA THR A 112 20.30 -1.52 19.52
C THR A 112 19.78 -2.81 18.89
N TYR A 113 18.53 -2.78 18.40
CA TYR A 113 17.94 -3.89 17.66
C TYR A 113 17.83 -3.51 16.20
N THR A 114 18.57 -4.24 15.38
CA THR A 114 18.53 -4.14 13.92
C THR A 114 17.44 -5.04 13.34
N GLN A 115 17.13 -4.89 12.04
CA GLN A 115 16.24 -5.83 11.35
C GLN A 115 16.72 -7.28 11.50
N ALA A 116 18.03 -7.54 11.40
CA ALA A 116 18.59 -8.87 11.53
C ALA A 116 18.36 -9.49 12.95
N ASP A 117 18.34 -8.66 13.99
CA ASP A 117 18.01 -9.12 15.33
C ASP A 117 16.55 -9.53 15.45
N ILE A 118 15.63 -8.75 14.85
CA ILE A 118 14.20 -9.08 14.80
C ILE A 118 13.98 -10.37 14.02
N ASP A 119 14.58 -10.51 12.84
CA ASP A 119 14.49 -11.71 12.00
C ASP A 119 15.00 -12.94 12.75
N LYS A 120 16.10 -12.79 13.51
CA LYS A 120 16.63 -13.86 14.34
C LYS A 120 15.64 -14.27 15.43
N LEU A 121 15.00 -13.32 16.11
CA LEU A 121 13.99 -13.61 17.14
C LEU A 121 12.79 -14.37 16.54
N ILE A 122 12.37 -14.01 15.32
CA ILE A 122 11.29 -14.72 14.62
C ILE A 122 11.71 -16.16 14.29
N ASN A 123 12.92 -16.35 13.76
CA ASN A 123 13.43 -17.65 13.37
C ASN A 123 13.68 -18.59 14.58
N ASP A 124 14.05 -18.04 15.73
CA ASP A 124 14.29 -18.79 16.95
C ASP A 124 12.98 -19.12 17.71
N ALA A 125 11.86 -18.45 17.36
CA ALA A 125 10.58 -18.62 18.05
C ALA A 125 9.84 -19.89 17.61
N THR A 126 9.15 -20.53 18.55
CA THR A 126 8.19 -21.60 18.24
C THR A 126 6.81 -20.98 18.08
N LEU A 127 6.39 -20.79 16.82
CA LEU A 127 5.13 -20.12 16.48
C LEU A 127 4.06 -21.12 16.03
N PRO A 128 2.77 -20.84 16.29
CA PRO A 128 1.66 -21.66 15.80
C PRO A 128 1.52 -21.52 14.25
N ALA A 129 0.76 -22.44 13.65
CA ALA A 129 0.51 -22.41 12.20
C ALA A 129 -0.08 -21.07 11.72
N SER A 130 -0.91 -20.40 12.54
CA SER A 130 -1.49 -19.09 12.28
C SER A 130 -0.47 -17.95 12.19
N ALA A 131 0.77 -18.19 12.60
CA ALA A 131 1.87 -17.21 12.58
C ALA A 131 3.15 -17.78 11.93
N SER A 132 3.06 -18.91 11.22
CA SER A 132 4.22 -19.59 10.62
C SER A 132 4.94 -18.73 9.55
N GLY A 133 4.27 -17.77 8.99
CA GLY A 133 4.82 -16.82 8.02
C GLY A 133 5.11 -15.43 8.58
N LEU A 134 5.13 -15.27 9.92
CA LEU A 134 5.33 -13.98 10.57
C LEU A 134 6.58 -13.26 10.04
N LYS A 135 6.37 -12.01 9.67
CA LYS A 135 7.43 -11.05 9.35
C LYS A 135 7.14 -9.74 10.09
N ILE A 136 8.18 -9.14 10.63
CA ILE A 136 8.14 -7.83 11.27
C ILE A 136 9.27 -7.02 10.67
N GLU A 137 8.94 -6.02 9.86
CA GLU A 137 9.90 -5.09 9.26
C GLU A 137 9.90 -3.79 10.06
N ILE A 138 11.07 -3.22 10.29
CA ILE A 138 11.27 -1.97 11.03
C ILE A 138 11.86 -0.89 10.10
N SER A 139 11.36 0.34 10.19
CA SER A 139 11.84 1.45 9.36
C SER A 139 13.23 1.96 9.74
N THR A 140 13.64 1.75 11.00
CA THR A 140 14.95 2.11 11.56
C THR A 140 15.26 1.24 12.76
N ASP A 141 16.52 1.20 13.18
CA ASP A 141 16.96 0.44 14.36
C ASP A 141 16.26 0.90 15.63
N ILE A 142 15.91 -0.05 16.49
CA ILE A 142 15.22 0.22 17.74
C ILE A 142 16.24 0.47 18.86
N LYS A 143 16.09 1.61 19.54
CA LYS A 143 16.80 1.95 20.77
C LYS A 143 15.84 2.45 21.82
N PHE A 144 16.05 2.06 23.05
CA PHE A 144 15.28 2.56 24.19
C PHE A 144 15.92 3.82 24.78
N GLU A 145 15.07 4.78 25.20
CA GLU A 145 15.52 6.02 25.84
C GLU A 145 16.04 5.75 27.25
N ASP A 146 15.33 4.94 28.02
CA ASP A 146 15.69 4.54 29.38
C ASP A 146 15.64 3.03 29.59
N ASP A 147 16.43 2.57 30.59
CA ASP A 147 16.39 1.18 31.03
C ASP A 147 15.03 0.85 31.65
N GLY A 148 14.45 -0.30 31.31
CA GLY A 148 13.29 -0.84 32.01
C GLY A 148 12.16 -1.36 31.14
N ALA A 149 11.15 -1.89 31.81
CA ALA A 149 9.97 -2.49 31.16
C ALA A 149 8.94 -1.40 30.79
N GLY A 150 8.25 -1.62 29.68
CA GLY A 150 7.16 -0.74 29.25
C GLY A 150 6.50 -1.22 27.96
N THR A 151 5.33 -0.67 27.65
CA THR A 151 4.65 -0.93 26.38
C THR A 151 5.25 -0.04 25.30
N VAL A 152 5.82 -0.65 24.27
CA VAL A 152 6.29 0.03 23.05
C VAL A 152 5.09 0.30 22.13
N ALA A 153 4.35 -0.76 21.79
CA ALA A 153 3.08 -0.65 21.08
C ALA A 153 2.05 -1.57 21.72
N ALA A 154 0.85 -1.05 21.96
CA ALA A 154 -0.27 -1.83 22.47
C ALA A 154 -0.73 -2.87 21.44
N ALA A 155 -1.55 -3.82 21.86
CA ALA A 155 -2.10 -4.84 20.99
C ALA A 155 -2.77 -4.23 19.76
N THR A 156 -2.22 -4.52 18.58
CA THR A 156 -2.73 -4.07 17.29
C THR A 156 -3.29 -5.26 16.54
N THR A 157 -4.52 -5.14 16.06
CA THR A 157 -5.20 -6.22 15.33
C THR A 157 -4.69 -6.28 13.89
N ILE A 158 -4.41 -7.50 13.45
CA ILE A 158 -4.08 -7.81 12.07
C ILE A 158 -5.35 -7.74 11.24
N ALA A 159 -5.31 -7.02 10.14
CA ALA A 159 -6.44 -6.85 9.23
C ALA A 159 -6.09 -7.29 7.81
N ASP A 160 -7.10 -7.75 7.07
CA ASP A 160 -6.96 -7.94 5.64
C ASP A 160 -6.80 -6.58 4.96
N ALA A 161 -5.83 -6.49 4.07
CA ALA A 161 -5.66 -5.30 3.26
C ALA A 161 -6.85 -5.16 2.31
N LYS A 162 -7.52 -4.03 2.37
CA LYS A 162 -8.68 -3.72 1.54
C LYS A 162 -8.58 -2.29 1.00
N ASN A 163 -8.78 -2.14 -0.29
CA ASN A 163 -8.84 -0.83 -0.93
C ASN A 163 -10.17 -0.16 -0.60
N ALA A 164 -10.15 1.14 -0.42
CA ALA A 164 -11.37 1.93 -0.35
C ALA A 164 -12.11 1.89 -1.68
N THR A 165 -13.44 1.76 -1.62
CA THR A 165 -14.30 1.71 -2.79
C THR A 165 -15.48 2.66 -2.63
N GLU A 166 -15.99 3.18 -3.76
CA GLU A 166 -17.25 3.88 -3.82
C GLU A 166 -18.05 3.39 -5.03
N THR A 167 -19.30 3.05 -4.83
CA THR A 167 -20.17 2.51 -5.89
C THR A 167 -21.43 3.33 -6.02
N GLY A 168 -21.81 3.64 -7.24
CA GLY A 168 -23.09 4.29 -7.54
C GLY A 168 -23.40 4.29 -9.03
N GLY A 169 -24.66 4.26 -9.39
CA GLY A 169 -25.10 4.26 -10.78
C GLY A 169 -24.56 3.12 -11.65
N GLY A 170 -24.14 1.99 -11.04
CA GLY A 170 -23.54 0.84 -11.74
C GLY A 170 -22.05 1.03 -12.06
N VAL A 171 -21.40 2.04 -11.51
CA VAL A 171 -19.96 2.28 -11.57
C VAL A 171 -19.35 2.10 -10.20
N THR A 172 -18.26 1.38 -10.10
CA THR A 172 -17.43 1.27 -8.87
C THR A 172 -16.09 1.92 -9.11
N VAL A 173 -15.70 2.82 -8.21
CA VAL A 173 -14.36 3.42 -8.14
C VAL A 173 -13.60 2.75 -7.00
N THR A 174 -12.36 2.34 -7.25
CA THR A 174 -11.51 1.65 -6.29
C THR A 174 -10.18 2.39 -6.14
N SER A 175 -9.75 2.64 -4.92
CA SER A 175 -8.39 3.14 -4.63
C SER A 175 -7.35 2.14 -5.10
N GLY A 176 -6.24 2.61 -5.63
CA GLY A 176 -5.10 1.76 -5.99
C GLY A 176 -4.26 1.31 -4.78
N SER A 177 -4.59 1.74 -3.58
CA SER A 177 -3.87 1.38 -2.35
C SER A 177 -4.85 0.94 -1.28
N ALA A 178 -4.45 -0.05 -0.47
CA ALA A 178 -5.22 -0.47 0.69
C ALA A 178 -5.20 0.64 1.76
N GLY A 179 -6.28 0.73 2.51
CA GLY A 179 -6.48 1.73 3.56
C GLY A 179 -7.57 2.73 3.23
N VAL A 180 -7.86 3.58 4.21
CA VAL A 180 -8.80 4.68 4.06
C VAL A 180 -8.30 5.64 2.98
N ASP A 181 -9.16 5.98 2.05
CA ASP A 181 -8.88 6.96 0.99
C ASP A 181 -9.98 8.01 0.99
N THR A 182 -9.65 9.26 1.20
CA THR A 182 -10.59 10.38 1.24
C THR A 182 -10.64 11.18 -0.05
N ARG A 183 -9.94 10.70 -1.09
CA ARG A 183 -9.94 11.35 -2.41
C ARG A 183 -11.26 11.16 -3.12
N THR A 184 -11.53 12.04 -4.06
CA THR A 184 -12.67 11.95 -4.96
C THR A 184 -12.22 11.72 -6.40
N LEU A 185 -13.02 10.96 -7.15
CA LEU A 185 -12.97 10.94 -8.61
C LEU A 185 -14.21 11.68 -9.14
N THR A 186 -14.00 12.70 -9.93
CA THR A 186 -15.09 13.44 -10.58
C THR A 186 -15.05 13.22 -12.09
N PHE A 187 -16.15 12.71 -12.66
CA PHE A 187 -16.33 12.62 -14.10
C PHE A 187 -16.95 13.92 -14.63
N ALA A 188 -16.39 14.41 -15.72
CA ALA A 188 -16.93 15.55 -16.47
C ALA A 188 -17.00 15.22 -17.97
N ALA A 189 -18.06 15.65 -18.62
CA ALA A 189 -18.29 15.46 -20.06
C ALA A 189 -18.03 16.78 -20.80
N ALA A 190 -16.82 17.32 -20.66
CA ALA A 190 -16.46 18.63 -21.27
C ALA A 190 -14.97 18.77 -21.48
N GLY A 191 -14.58 19.47 -22.54
CA GLY A 191 -13.20 19.88 -22.77
C GLY A 191 -12.29 18.82 -23.36
N THR A 192 -11.01 18.93 -23.04
CA THR A 192 -9.98 18.00 -23.52
C THR A 192 -9.99 16.71 -22.70
N ILE A 193 -9.98 15.56 -23.38
CA ILE A 193 -9.93 14.24 -22.71
C ILE A 193 -8.65 14.13 -21.89
N GLY A 194 -8.79 13.77 -20.63
CA GLY A 194 -7.67 13.55 -19.73
C GLY A 194 -8.07 13.60 -18.27
N ALA A 195 -7.17 13.16 -17.40
CA ALA A 195 -7.33 13.26 -15.95
C ALA A 195 -6.32 14.27 -15.39
N THR A 196 -6.75 15.03 -14.39
CA THR A 196 -5.91 15.95 -13.63
C THR A 196 -6.01 15.63 -12.15
N ILE A 197 -4.86 15.70 -11.45
CA ILE A 197 -4.79 15.43 -10.02
C ILE A 197 -4.55 16.76 -9.31
N ASN A 198 -5.39 17.06 -8.33
CA ASN A 198 -5.20 18.20 -7.46
C ASN A 198 -4.03 17.92 -6.49
N ALA A 199 -2.96 18.71 -6.61
CA ALA A 199 -1.74 18.51 -5.83
C ALA A 199 -1.94 18.70 -4.30
N ALA A 200 -2.98 19.41 -3.88
CA ALA A 200 -3.22 19.69 -2.45
C ALA A 200 -3.92 18.52 -1.72
N ASN A 201 -4.79 17.77 -2.40
CA ASN A 201 -5.62 16.74 -1.77
C ASN A 201 -5.68 15.42 -2.54
N GLY A 202 -5.05 15.34 -3.70
CA GLY A 202 -5.03 14.14 -4.54
C GLY A 202 -6.35 13.82 -5.26
N ASN A 203 -7.36 14.69 -5.19
CA ASN A 203 -8.61 14.50 -5.89
C ASN A 203 -8.38 14.49 -7.40
N VAL A 204 -9.11 13.64 -8.10
CA VAL A 204 -8.97 13.42 -9.54
C VAL A 204 -10.19 13.99 -10.27
N ALA A 205 -9.95 14.84 -11.26
CA ALA A 205 -10.95 15.29 -12.23
C ALA A 205 -10.67 14.63 -13.58
N LEU A 206 -11.62 13.86 -14.08
CA LEU A 206 -11.54 13.14 -15.35
C LEU A 206 -12.50 13.74 -16.37
N ASN A 207 -11.95 14.36 -17.41
CA ASN A 207 -12.71 14.89 -18.54
C ASN A 207 -12.79 13.85 -19.67
N LEU A 208 -13.99 13.62 -20.18
CA LEU A 208 -14.29 12.69 -21.25
C LEU A 208 -15.04 13.41 -22.38
N ASP A 209 -14.95 12.88 -23.59
CA ASP A 209 -15.84 13.32 -24.68
C ASP A 209 -17.28 12.94 -24.36
N ALA A 210 -18.18 13.92 -24.43
CA ALA A 210 -19.58 13.76 -24.05
C ALA A 210 -20.31 12.64 -24.81
N ALA A 211 -20.04 12.52 -26.11
CA ALA A 211 -20.75 11.60 -27.01
C ALA A 211 -20.04 10.25 -27.18
N LYS A 212 -18.72 10.20 -26.93
CA LYS A 212 -17.95 8.96 -27.08
C LYS A 212 -18.34 7.97 -25.99
N ALA A 213 -18.57 6.71 -26.40
CA ALA A 213 -18.72 5.59 -25.47
C ALA A 213 -17.33 5.06 -25.05
N TYR A 214 -17.17 4.82 -23.77
CA TYR A 214 -15.94 4.33 -23.15
C TYR A 214 -16.20 2.99 -22.45
N THR A 215 -15.27 2.05 -22.57
CA THR A 215 -15.15 0.90 -21.67
C THR A 215 -14.46 1.32 -20.39
N ALA A 216 -14.61 0.52 -19.32
CA ALA A 216 -13.86 0.74 -18.06
C ALA A 216 -12.34 0.72 -18.30
N SER A 217 -11.86 -0.14 -19.20
CA SER A 217 -10.43 -0.22 -19.57
C SER A 217 -9.90 1.06 -20.21
N GLU A 218 -10.66 1.69 -21.12
CA GLU A 218 -10.25 2.97 -21.72
C GLU A 218 -10.21 4.10 -20.69
N VAL A 219 -11.14 4.11 -19.74
CA VAL A 219 -11.15 5.07 -18.63
C VAL A 219 -9.94 4.85 -17.72
N ASN A 220 -9.65 3.59 -17.38
CA ASN A 220 -8.49 3.25 -16.55
C ASN A 220 -7.16 3.61 -17.21
N ALA A 221 -7.04 3.47 -18.53
CA ALA A 221 -5.86 3.92 -19.26
C ALA A 221 -5.64 5.45 -19.14
N ILE A 222 -6.71 6.25 -19.15
CA ILE A 222 -6.61 7.70 -18.93
C ILE A 222 -6.19 8.02 -17.50
N LEU A 223 -6.75 7.33 -16.50
CA LEU A 223 -6.41 7.48 -15.09
C LEU A 223 -4.95 7.09 -14.82
N ALA A 224 -4.51 5.95 -15.35
CA ALA A 224 -3.14 5.45 -15.22
C ALA A 224 -2.12 6.41 -15.84
N LYS A 225 -2.41 6.94 -17.04
CA LYS A 225 -1.55 7.94 -17.72
C LYS A 225 -1.37 9.21 -16.89
N ALA A 226 -2.36 9.58 -16.10
CA ALA A 226 -2.29 10.72 -15.18
C ALA A 226 -1.63 10.37 -13.83
N GLY A 227 -1.36 9.10 -13.54
CA GLY A 227 -0.85 8.65 -12.24
C GLY A 227 -1.89 8.73 -11.11
N ALA A 228 -3.19 8.57 -11.43
CA ALA A 228 -4.27 8.78 -10.48
C ALA A 228 -4.33 7.75 -9.34
N ASN A 229 -3.69 6.59 -9.48
CA ASN A 229 -3.73 5.49 -8.52
C ASN A 229 -5.16 5.17 -8.05
N MET A 230 -6.06 5.08 -9.01
CA MET A 230 -7.48 4.70 -8.88
C MET A 230 -7.90 3.92 -10.11
N THR A 231 -8.88 3.06 -9.95
CA THR A 231 -9.50 2.33 -11.07
C THR A 231 -11.00 2.45 -11.02
N VAL A 232 -11.64 2.27 -12.17
CA VAL A 232 -13.09 2.17 -12.29
C VAL A 232 -13.48 0.83 -12.87
N SER A 233 -14.63 0.33 -12.47
CA SER A 233 -15.26 -0.85 -13.08
C SER A 233 -16.74 -0.60 -13.34
N TYR A 234 -17.22 -1.04 -14.49
CA TYR A 234 -18.62 -1.06 -14.89
C TYR A 234 -18.79 -2.00 -16.09
N GLU A 235 -20.00 -2.44 -16.35
CA GLU A 235 -20.28 -3.34 -17.46
C GLU A 235 -20.55 -2.57 -18.77
N GLY A 236 -20.08 -3.14 -19.88
CA GLY A 236 -20.30 -2.60 -21.22
C GLY A 236 -19.59 -1.28 -21.49
N THR A 237 -20.29 -0.35 -22.09
CA THR A 237 -19.77 0.99 -22.42
C THR A 237 -20.73 2.07 -21.92
N LEU A 238 -20.17 3.20 -21.47
CA LEU A 238 -20.92 4.37 -21.04
C LEU A 238 -20.37 5.62 -21.77
N THR A 239 -21.24 6.51 -22.21
CA THR A 239 -20.80 7.79 -22.78
C THR A 239 -20.21 8.70 -21.71
N GLY A 240 -19.38 9.67 -22.09
CA GLY A 240 -18.88 10.66 -21.15
C GLY A 240 -20.00 11.40 -20.42
N THR A 241 -21.10 11.73 -21.11
CA THR A 241 -22.30 12.32 -20.49
C THR A 241 -22.94 11.35 -19.49
N ALA A 242 -23.01 10.06 -19.81
CA ALA A 242 -23.61 9.07 -18.90
C ALA A 242 -22.77 8.90 -17.63
N LEU A 243 -21.44 8.89 -17.75
CA LEU A 243 -20.52 8.82 -16.60
C LEU A 243 -20.60 10.08 -15.73
N ALA A 244 -20.62 11.26 -16.33
CA ALA A 244 -20.77 12.54 -15.64
C ALA A 244 -22.14 12.73 -14.94
N GLY A 245 -23.14 11.98 -15.36
CA GLY A 245 -24.48 11.96 -14.74
C GLY A 245 -24.67 10.85 -13.69
N LYS A 246 -23.62 10.17 -13.26
CA LYS A 246 -23.61 9.17 -12.20
C LYS A 246 -22.74 9.67 -11.06
N GLY A 247 -22.96 9.17 -9.86
CA GLY A 247 -22.17 9.51 -8.68
C GLY A 247 -22.21 8.40 -7.65
N GLY A 248 -21.46 8.56 -6.57
CA GLY A 248 -21.43 7.61 -5.46
C GLY A 248 -22.81 7.44 -4.82
N GLY A 249 -23.14 6.22 -4.42
CA GLY A 249 -24.47 5.92 -3.85
C GLY A 249 -25.59 6.18 -4.85
N THR A 250 -26.41 7.16 -4.57
CA THR A 250 -27.58 7.58 -5.39
C THR A 250 -27.36 8.93 -6.09
N ASP A 251 -26.18 9.51 -5.99
CA ASP A 251 -25.88 10.82 -6.54
C ASP A 251 -25.78 10.79 -8.07
N THR A 252 -25.96 11.96 -8.69
CA THR A 252 -25.97 12.13 -10.14
C THR A 252 -25.08 13.31 -10.57
N ASP A 253 -24.09 13.66 -9.76
CA ASP A 253 -23.22 14.81 -9.90
C ASP A 253 -21.84 14.48 -10.51
N GLY A 254 -21.60 13.24 -10.90
CA GLY A 254 -20.34 12.75 -11.44
C GLY A 254 -19.27 12.48 -10.37
N ILE A 255 -19.57 12.64 -9.08
CA ILE A 255 -18.59 12.56 -7.99
C ILE A 255 -18.65 11.22 -7.28
N TYR A 256 -17.50 10.56 -7.15
CA TYR A 256 -17.29 9.36 -6.34
C TYR A 256 -16.31 9.69 -5.22
N ALA A 257 -16.81 9.81 -3.99
CA ALA A 257 -15.97 10.06 -2.81
C ALA A 257 -15.56 8.72 -2.19
N LEU A 258 -14.31 8.32 -2.40
CA LEU A 258 -13.77 7.13 -1.75
C LEU A 258 -13.89 7.29 -0.22
N GLY A 259 -14.20 6.22 0.46
CA GLY A 259 -14.59 6.26 1.85
C GLY A 259 -13.61 5.61 2.82
N ALA A 260 -14.09 5.46 4.04
CA ALA A 260 -13.36 4.83 5.14
C ALA A 260 -13.48 3.29 5.14
N ASP A 261 -14.04 2.67 4.10
CA ASP A 261 -14.23 1.22 4.01
C ASP A 261 -12.95 0.44 3.68
N GLY A 262 -11.88 1.15 3.26
CA GLY A 262 -10.57 0.60 3.04
C GLY A 262 -9.87 0.27 4.37
N THR A 263 -9.10 -0.82 4.38
CA THR A 263 -8.33 -1.26 5.55
C THR A 263 -6.85 -1.32 5.19
N ALA A 264 -6.03 -0.62 5.92
CA ALA A 264 -4.58 -0.73 5.79
C ALA A 264 -4.12 -2.08 6.33
N GLY A 265 -3.53 -2.89 5.45
CA GLY A 265 -2.73 -4.05 5.87
C GLY A 265 -1.26 -3.67 6.06
N ALA A 266 -0.42 -4.65 6.33
CA ALA A 266 1.02 -4.47 6.20
C ALA A 266 1.36 -4.33 4.72
N GLY A 267 1.51 -3.12 4.25
CA GLY A 267 2.01 -2.82 2.92
C GLY A 267 3.45 -2.35 3.00
N LEU A 268 4.27 -2.66 2.00
CA LEU A 268 5.49 -1.90 1.77
C LEU A 268 5.10 -0.42 1.73
N ALA A 269 5.78 0.40 2.52
CA ALA A 269 5.58 1.84 2.46
C ALA A 269 5.70 2.28 1.00
N ALA A 270 4.76 3.12 0.54
CA ALA A 270 4.85 3.69 -0.79
C ALA A 270 6.19 4.41 -0.92
N GLY A 271 7.11 3.84 -1.67
CA GLY A 271 8.51 4.29 -1.78
C GLY A 271 9.56 3.18 -1.86
N GLY A 272 9.20 1.93 -1.52
CA GLY A 272 10.05 0.76 -1.73
C GLY A 272 9.99 0.27 -3.17
N GLY A 273 10.31 1.12 -4.14
CA GLY A 273 10.63 0.67 -5.48
C GLY A 273 11.89 -0.19 -5.41
N LEU A 274 11.89 -1.29 -6.12
CA LEU A 274 13.10 -2.05 -6.42
C LEU A 274 14.14 -1.06 -6.99
N GLU A 275 15.19 -0.74 -6.20
CA GLU A 275 16.42 -0.16 -6.72
C GLU A 275 17.22 -1.23 -7.45
#